data_7ed30e89031ac15ee5c0c41b7abfbdc5
#
_entry.id   7ed30e89031ac15ee5c0c41b7abfbdc5
#
_cell.length_a   1.000
_cell.length_b   1.000
_cell.length_c   1.000
_cell.angle_alpha   90.00
_cell.angle_beta   90.00
_cell.angle_gamma   90.00
#
_symmetry.space_group_name_H-M   'P 1'
#
loop_
_entity.id
_entity.type
_entity.pdbx_description
1 polymer ?
#
loop_
_entity_poly.entity_id
_entity_poly.type
_entity_poly.pdbx_seq_one_letter_code
_entity_poly.pdbx_strand_id
1 'polypeptide(L)'
;MNAILLMVMAALSSCGSSSGSTDIEDTDGSNSIVATDSTSYKPTEKFAAVPSYDGYVLAWHDEFDNDGLPSKEWSFEQGFVRNNELQWYQDKNATVADGCLVIEGRKEKVANPNYVEGSEDWKLQRKYAEYTSSSLTTQNSFAFHFGRMEVRAKIPTATGSWPAIWLLGDKWEWPNNGEIDILEYYIKNGRPSILANACWGDKGQWQAVWNESVTPFSHFTAKDKDWSKKFHLWRMDWDENYMSIYVDDELLNKIDLKTTYNKGYDNNYENPFISNEMKHYILLNLALGGNGGTPDVSAFPLKYQVDYVRVYQKK
;
A
#
# COMPACT_ATOMS: atom_id res chain seq x y z
N MET A 1 4.90 -19.58 -25.43
CA MET A 1 5.25 -20.62 -24.43
C MET A 1 6.24 -20.01 -23.47
N ASN A 2 5.76 -19.34 -22.42
CA ASN A 2 6.60 -18.79 -21.36
C ASN A 2 6.05 -19.30 -20.04
N ALA A 3 6.71 -20.30 -19.50
CA ALA A 3 6.44 -20.82 -18.17
C ALA A 3 7.02 -19.84 -17.15
N ILE A 4 6.18 -19.17 -16.38
CA ILE A 4 6.58 -18.36 -15.23
C ILE A 4 6.58 -19.30 -14.04
N LEU A 5 7.77 -19.79 -13.69
CA LEU A 5 8.01 -20.57 -12.49
C LEU A 5 8.21 -19.61 -11.31
N LEU A 6 7.21 -19.47 -10.45
CA LEU A 6 7.31 -18.69 -9.21
C LEU A 6 8.01 -19.56 -8.16
N MET A 7 9.31 -19.32 -7.93
CA MET A 7 10.01 -19.90 -6.78
C MET A 7 9.70 -19.10 -5.52
N VAL A 8 8.99 -19.74 -4.59
CA VAL A 8 8.93 -19.30 -3.20
C VAL A 8 10.24 -19.68 -2.55
N MET A 9 11.14 -18.74 -2.33
CA MET A 9 12.32 -18.96 -1.49
C MET A 9 12.01 -18.55 -0.06
N ALA A 10 11.91 -19.53 0.81
CA ALA A 10 12.00 -19.33 2.24
C ALA A 10 13.46 -19.01 2.59
N ALA A 11 13.74 -17.78 2.96
CA ALA A 11 15.04 -17.40 3.51
C ALA A 11 15.07 -17.75 5.00
N LEU A 12 15.84 -18.77 5.35
CA LEU A 12 16.32 -19.00 6.70
C LEU A 12 17.47 -18.02 6.97
N SER A 13 17.28 -17.09 7.87
CA SER A 13 18.36 -16.25 8.39
C SER A 13 18.49 -16.43 9.89
N SER A 14 19.72 -16.70 10.30
CA SER A 14 20.18 -16.99 11.65
C SER A 14 20.19 -15.76 12.56
N CYS A 15 19.99 -16.01 13.86
CA CYS A 15 20.08 -15.09 14.97
C CYS A 15 21.40 -14.34 15.06
N GLY A 16 21.29 -13.04 15.36
CA GLY A 16 22.34 -12.22 15.94
C GLY A 16 21.70 -11.18 16.82
N SER A 17 21.69 -11.41 18.13
CA SER A 17 21.25 -10.47 19.15
C SER A 17 22.31 -9.41 19.41
N SER A 18 21.97 -8.13 19.38
CA SER A 18 22.61 -7.12 20.22
C SER A 18 21.63 -6.01 20.54
N SER A 19 21.38 -5.85 21.83
CA SER A 19 20.67 -4.76 22.46
C SER A 19 21.53 -3.47 22.42
N GLY A 20 20.92 -2.37 22.00
CA GLY A 20 21.52 -1.05 22.12
C GLY A 20 20.45 -0.01 21.82
N SER A 21 19.79 0.48 22.88
CA SER A 21 19.01 1.71 22.80
C SER A 21 19.98 2.89 22.70
N THR A 22 19.97 3.58 21.57
CA THR A 22 20.56 4.92 21.49
C THR A 22 19.45 5.85 21.06
N ASP A 23 19.07 6.74 21.97
CA ASP A 23 18.29 7.91 21.66
C ASP A 23 19.06 8.72 20.61
N ILE A 24 18.57 8.73 19.38
CA ILE A 24 19.10 9.59 18.32
C ILE A 24 18.33 10.90 18.41
N GLU A 25 18.97 11.92 18.96
CA GLU A 25 18.53 13.30 18.77
C GLU A 25 18.65 13.61 17.26
N ASP A 26 17.51 13.84 16.63
CA ASP A 26 17.39 14.19 15.21
C ASP A 26 17.81 15.65 15.00
N THR A 27 19.10 15.88 14.69
CA THR A 27 19.65 17.20 14.33
C THR A 27 20.00 17.27 12.84
N ASP A 28 19.30 16.53 11.97
CA ASP A 28 19.53 16.62 10.53
C ASP A 28 18.37 17.37 9.87
N GLY A 29 18.75 18.44 9.15
CA GLY A 29 17.82 19.41 8.52
C GLY A 29 16.97 18.83 7.41
N SER A 30 16.17 17.81 7.71
CA SER A 30 15.10 17.36 6.83
C SER A 30 14.01 18.43 6.82
N ASN A 31 13.72 18.99 5.66
CA ASN A 31 12.57 19.85 5.40
C ASN A 31 11.28 19.06 5.70
N SER A 32 10.93 18.93 6.98
CA SER A 32 9.63 18.38 7.34
C SER A 32 8.55 19.34 6.79
N ILE A 33 7.63 18.81 6.00
CA ILE A 33 6.47 19.57 5.54
C ILE A 33 5.64 19.89 6.78
N VAL A 34 5.62 21.15 7.21
CA VAL A 34 4.88 21.58 8.38
C VAL A 34 3.54 22.19 7.94
N ALA A 35 2.45 21.76 8.55
CA ALA A 35 1.16 22.40 8.32
C ALA A 35 1.18 23.84 8.81
N THR A 36 0.66 24.75 8.00
CA THR A 36 0.60 26.18 8.35
C THR A 36 -0.55 26.53 9.29
N ASP A 37 -1.46 25.58 9.49
CA ASP A 37 -2.55 25.73 10.46
C ASP A 37 -2.23 24.92 11.73
N SER A 38 -2.25 25.61 12.88
CA SER A 38 -1.87 25.06 14.19
C SER A 38 -2.91 24.15 14.82
N THR A 39 -3.87 23.66 14.06
CA THR A 39 -4.81 22.65 14.55
C THR A 39 -4.06 21.32 14.66
N SER A 40 -3.82 20.88 15.89
CA SER A 40 -3.25 19.56 16.14
C SER A 40 -4.12 18.50 15.45
N TYR A 41 -3.51 17.77 14.48
CA TYR A 41 -4.17 16.65 13.81
C TYR A 41 -4.68 15.65 14.86
N LYS A 42 -5.95 15.26 14.74
CA LYS A 42 -6.53 14.19 15.52
C LYS A 42 -6.90 13.04 14.55
N PRO A 43 -6.26 11.88 14.67
CA PRO A 43 -6.46 10.76 13.75
C PRO A 43 -7.92 10.34 13.54
N THR A 44 -8.76 10.57 14.53
CA THR A 44 -10.17 10.15 14.54
C THR A 44 -11.15 11.20 14.01
N GLU A 45 -10.68 12.39 13.67
CA GLU A 45 -11.53 13.49 13.21
C GLU A 45 -11.14 13.87 11.77
N LYS A 46 -12.14 13.99 10.88
CA LYS A 46 -11.93 14.58 9.55
C LYS A 46 -11.65 16.07 9.69
N PHE A 47 -10.69 16.61 8.93
CA PHE A 47 -10.47 18.04 8.90
C PHE A 47 -11.69 18.76 8.31
N ALA A 48 -12.11 19.84 8.94
CA ALA A 48 -13.20 20.70 8.42
C ALA A 48 -12.80 21.38 7.08
N ALA A 49 -11.51 21.54 6.84
CA ALA A 49 -10.94 22.06 5.60
C ALA A 49 -9.71 21.25 5.21
N VAL A 50 -9.40 21.22 3.91
CA VAL A 50 -8.18 20.60 3.40
C VAL A 50 -6.97 21.38 3.93
N PRO A 51 -6.01 20.74 4.64
CA PRO A 51 -4.84 21.44 5.15
C PRO A 51 -4.03 22.09 4.03
N SER A 52 -3.41 23.21 4.33
CA SER A 52 -2.41 23.83 3.47
C SER A 52 -1.03 23.67 4.11
N TYR A 53 -0.02 23.45 3.26
CA TYR A 53 1.36 23.32 3.68
C TYR A 53 2.20 24.38 3.01
N ASP A 54 3.11 25.07 3.77
CA ASP A 54 3.93 26.12 3.20
C ASP A 54 4.85 25.59 2.09
N GLY A 55 4.90 26.31 0.97
CA GLY A 55 5.64 25.90 -0.23
C GLY A 55 5.04 24.76 -1.04
N TYR A 56 3.85 24.25 -0.67
CA TYR A 56 3.17 23.16 -1.38
C TYR A 56 1.83 23.60 -1.96
N VAL A 57 1.39 22.90 -2.99
CA VAL A 57 0.04 22.98 -3.54
C VAL A 57 -0.61 21.60 -3.46
N LEU A 58 -1.91 21.55 -3.24
CA LEU A 58 -2.70 20.33 -3.41
C LEU A 58 -2.75 20.02 -4.92
N ALA A 59 -2.00 19.00 -5.32
CA ALA A 59 -1.86 18.63 -6.73
C ALA A 59 -2.98 17.71 -7.21
N TRP A 60 -3.46 16.85 -6.33
CA TRP A 60 -4.56 15.92 -6.62
C TRP A 60 -5.22 15.46 -5.32
N HIS A 61 -6.52 15.19 -5.35
CA HIS A 61 -7.21 14.59 -4.21
C HIS A 61 -8.53 13.93 -4.62
N ASP A 62 -8.99 13.01 -3.78
CA ASP A 62 -10.37 12.51 -3.75
C ASP A 62 -10.84 12.47 -2.30
N GLU A 63 -11.92 13.21 -2.00
CA GLU A 63 -12.52 13.30 -0.65
C GLU A 63 -13.67 12.29 -0.48
N PHE A 64 -14.02 11.56 -1.53
CA PHE A 64 -15.12 10.60 -1.56
C PHE A 64 -16.47 11.18 -1.06
N ASP A 65 -16.76 12.42 -1.42
CA ASP A 65 -17.94 13.16 -0.94
C ASP A 65 -19.26 12.77 -1.66
N ASN A 66 -19.17 12.08 -2.79
CA ASN A 66 -20.34 11.77 -3.61
C ASN A 66 -20.67 10.28 -3.53
N ASP A 67 -21.75 9.93 -2.83
CA ASP A 67 -22.21 8.54 -2.72
C ASP A 67 -22.45 7.89 -4.08
N GLY A 68 -22.11 6.60 -4.17
CA GLY A 68 -22.28 5.79 -5.37
C GLY A 68 -21.00 5.12 -5.84
N LEU A 69 -20.68 5.24 -7.11
CA LEU A 69 -19.43 4.70 -7.66
C LEU A 69 -18.26 5.66 -7.37
N PRO A 70 -17.05 5.14 -7.14
CA PRO A 70 -15.85 5.97 -7.12
C PRO A 70 -15.72 6.82 -8.38
N SER A 71 -15.03 7.96 -8.26
CA SER A 71 -14.83 8.88 -9.38
C SER A 71 -14.11 8.20 -10.56
N LYS A 72 -14.19 8.80 -11.76
CA LYS A 72 -13.53 8.28 -12.96
C LYS A 72 -12.01 8.32 -12.91
N GLU A 73 -11.46 8.98 -11.90
CA GLU A 73 -10.02 8.98 -11.61
C GLU A 73 -9.53 7.59 -11.21
N TRP A 74 -10.42 6.73 -10.70
CA TRP A 74 -10.10 5.36 -10.31
C TRP A 74 -10.50 4.36 -11.40
N SER A 75 -9.53 3.54 -11.78
CA SER A 75 -9.74 2.32 -12.57
C SER A 75 -9.74 1.10 -11.65
N PHE A 76 -10.28 -0.02 -12.12
CA PHE A 76 -10.38 -1.26 -11.33
C PHE A 76 -9.54 -2.37 -11.93
N GLU A 77 -8.78 -3.06 -11.11
CA GLU A 77 -8.23 -4.36 -11.48
C GLU A 77 -9.33 -5.43 -11.43
N GLN A 78 -9.27 -6.40 -12.33
CA GLN A 78 -10.29 -7.42 -12.48
C GLN A 78 -9.70 -8.83 -12.38
N GLY A 79 -10.36 -9.72 -11.65
CA GLY A 79 -10.01 -11.12 -11.61
C GLY A 79 -8.95 -11.50 -10.57
N PHE A 80 -8.27 -12.60 -10.81
CA PHE A 80 -7.08 -13.00 -10.06
C PHE A 80 -5.87 -12.24 -10.58
N VAL A 81 -5.27 -11.36 -9.79
CA VAL A 81 -4.27 -10.42 -10.28
C VAL A 81 -2.85 -10.80 -9.88
N ARG A 82 -2.56 -11.00 -8.57
CA ARG A 82 -1.21 -11.24 -8.06
C ARG A 82 -1.18 -12.23 -6.88
N ASN A 83 0.02 -12.68 -6.50
CA ASN A 83 0.33 -13.38 -5.23
C ASN A 83 -0.49 -14.63 -4.93
N ASN A 84 -1.15 -15.23 -5.92
CA ASN A 84 -2.06 -16.36 -5.72
C ASN A 84 -3.13 -16.13 -4.63
N GLU A 85 -3.56 -14.86 -4.50
CA GLU A 85 -4.56 -14.42 -3.56
C GLU A 85 -5.89 -15.13 -3.78
N LEU A 86 -6.78 -15.11 -2.79
CA LEU A 86 -8.02 -15.90 -2.84
C LEU A 86 -9.17 -15.18 -3.50
N GLN A 87 -9.20 -13.84 -3.46
CA GLN A 87 -10.30 -13.05 -3.99
C GLN A 87 -10.26 -12.93 -5.51
N TRP A 88 -11.43 -12.79 -6.08
CA TRP A 88 -11.67 -12.21 -7.39
C TRP A 88 -11.88 -10.71 -7.22
N TYR A 89 -11.02 -9.88 -7.81
CA TYR A 89 -11.23 -8.45 -7.82
C TYR A 89 -12.32 -8.08 -8.81
N GLN A 90 -13.23 -7.19 -8.39
CA GLN A 90 -14.30 -6.62 -9.20
C GLN A 90 -14.72 -5.24 -8.68
N ASP A 91 -15.28 -4.41 -9.55
CA ASP A 91 -15.75 -3.06 -9.25
C ASP A 91 -16.90 -3.04 -8.23
N LYS A 92 -17.77 -4.03 -8.25
CA LYS A 92 -18.94 -4.17 -7.36
C LYS A 92 -18.61 -4.23 -5.87
N ASN A 93 -17.33 -4.42 -5.53
CA ASN A 93 -16.85 -4.47 -4.16
C ASN A 93 -16.32 -3.12 -3.66
N ALA A 94 -16.43 -2.05 -4.45
CA ALA A 94 -16.06 -0.71 -4.04
C ALA A 94 -17.22 0.26 -4.28
N THR A 95 -17.58 1.01 -3.24
CA THR A 95 -18.63 2.04 -3.28
C THR A 95 -18.21 3.23 -2.44
N VAL A 96 -18.68 4.42 -2.81
CA VAL A 96 -18.60 5.59 -1.93
C VAL A 96 -19.90 5.66 -1.14
N ALA A 97 -19.81 5.73 0.17
CA ALA A 97 -20.93 5.85 1.07
C ALA A 97 -20.53 6.57 2.36
N ASP A 98 -21.39 7.45 2.86
CA ASP A 98 -21.16 8.20 4.08
C ASP A 98 -19.84 8.99 4.08
N GLY A 99 -19.46 9.56 2.93
CA GLY A 99 -18.23 10.32 2.75
C GLY A 99 -16.96 9.48 2.81
N CYS A 100 -17.02 8.19 2.48
CA CYS A 100 -15.87 7.29 2.43
C CYS A 100 -15.94 6.37 1.22
N LEU A 101 -14.80 6.06 0.61
CA LEU A 101 -14.65 4.88 -0.21
C LEU A 101 -14.69 3.64 0.71
N VAL A 102 -15.56 2.69 0.40
CA VAL A 102 -15.69 1.41 1.11
C VAL A 102 -15.32 0.28 0.16
N ILE A 103 -14.22 -0.40 0.42
CA ILE A 103 -13.83 -1.64 -0.25
C ILE A 103 -14.28 -2.81 0.62
N GLU A 104 -15.16 -3.66 0.08
CA GLU A 104 -15.68 -4.83 0.79
C GLU A 104 -15.02 -6.13 0.32
N GLY A 105 -14.35 -6.81 1.25
CA GLY A 105 -14.04 -8.23 1.10
C GLY A 105 -15.27 -9.06 1.44
N ARG A 106 -15.75 -9.91 0.50
CA ARG A 106 -16.97 -10.71 0.69
C ARG A 106 -16.67 -12.20 0.56
N LYS A 107 -17.35 -13.00 1.38
CA LYS A 107 -17.47 -14.44 1.14
C LYS A 107 -18.53 -14.65 0.06
N GLU A 108 -18.10 -14.61 -1.18
CA GLU A 108 -18.96 -14.63 -2.35
C GLU A 108 -18.34 -15.52 -3.43
N LYS A 109 -19.13 -16.48 -3.96
CA LYS A 109 -18.66 -17.36 -5.01
C LYS A 109 -18.95 -16.77 -6.39
N VAL A 110 -17.90 -16.59 -7.18
CA VAL A 110 -18.00 -16.10 -8.56
C VAL A 110 -17.27 -17.03 -9.51
N ALA A 111 -17.81 -17.18 -10.72
CA ALA A 111 -17.16 -17.98 -11.76
C ALA A 111 -15.93 -17.24 -12.32
N ASN A 112 -14.87 -17.98 -12.59
CA ASN A 112 -13.73 -17.48 -13.34
C ASN A 112 -13.98 -17.69 -14.85
N PRO A 113 -14.23 -16.63 -15.63
CA PRO A 113 -14.48 -16.76 -17.06
C PRO A 113 -13.25 -17.22 -17.85
N ASN A 114 -12.07 -17.10 -17.24
CA ASN A 114 -10.78 -17.48 -17.84
C ASN A 114 -10.34 -18.90 -17.40
N TYR A 115 -11.20 -19.67 -16.74
CA TYR A 115 -10.86 -21.02 -16.29
C TYR A 115 -10.44 -21.93 -17.45
N VAL A 116 -9.31 -22.60 -17.28
CA VAL A 116 -8.83 -23.63 -18.21
C VAL A 116 -8.53 -24.88 -17.40
N GLU A 117 -9.23 -25.97 -17.69
CA GLU A 117 -9.03 -27.25 -17.03
C GLU A 117 -7.61 -27.78 -17.28
N GLY A 118 -6.93 -28.17 -16.20
CA GLY A 118 -5.56 -28.67 -16.28
C GLY A 118 -4.48 -27.62 -16.47
N SER A 119 -4.82 -26.31 -16.46
CA SER A 119 -3.81 -25.25 -16.55
C SER A 119 -2.87 -25.26 -15.35
N GLU A 120 -1.58 -25.00 -15.58
CA GLU A 120 -0.59 -24.75 -14.53
C GLU A 120 -0.55 -23.28 -14.08
N ASP A 121 -1.18 -22.37 -14.82
CA ASP A 121 -1.34 -20.98 -14.43
C ASP A 121 -2.39 -20.87 -13.31
N TRP A 122 -1.97 -20.44 -12.13
CA TRP A 122 -2.81 -20.28 -10.96
C TRP A 122 -4.03 -19.38 -11.18
N LYS A 123 -3.96 -18.42 -12.10
CA LYS A 123 -5.07 -17.52 -12.47
C LYS A 123 -6.17 -18.27 -13.27
N LEU A 124 -5.78 -19.34 -13.96
CA LEU A 124 -6.66 -20.11 -14.83
C LEU A 124 -7.10 -21.44 -14.20
N GLN A 125 -6.41 -21.92 -13.16
CA GLN A 125 -6.69 -23.23 -12.52
C GLN A 125 -8.00 -23.27 -11.74
N ARG A 126 -8.40 -22.12 -11.16
CA ARG A 126 -9.57 -22.05 -10.30
C ARG A 126 -10.82 -21.76 -11.12
N LYS A 127 -11.74 -22.71 -11.15
CA LYS A 127 -13.04 -22.56 -11.83
C LYS A 127 -13.91 -21.49 -11.17
N TYR A 128 -13.74 -21.30 -9.87
CA TYR A 128 -14.46 -20.31 -9.07
C TYR A 128 -13.50 -19.61 -8.13
N ALA A 129 -13.77 -18.36 -7.82
CA ALA A 129 -13.30 -17.72 -6.61
C ALA A 129 -14.37 -17.89 -5.52
N GLU A 130 -13.96 -18.11 -4.29
CA GLU A 130 -14.85 -18.22 -3.14
C GLU A 130 -14.94 -16.91 -2.34
N TYR A 131 -14.18 -15.91 -2.76
CA TYR A 131 -14.14 -14.57 -2.18
C TYR A 131 -14.08 -13.53 -3.27
N THR A 132 -14.66 -12.36 -3.02
CA THR A 132 -14.54 -11.19 -3.87
C THR A 132 -14.01 -10.01 -3.09
N SER A 133 -13.38 -9.07 -3.77
CA SER A 133 -12.89 -7.80 -3.21
C SER A 133 -12.72 -6.76 -4.32
N SER A 134 -12.11 -5.63 -4.02
CA SER A 134 -11.78 -4.62 -5.02
C SER A 134 -10.34 -4.13 -4.88
N SER A 135 -9.78 -3.74 -6.01
CA SER A 135 -8.51 -3.04 -6.15
C SER A 135 -8.71 -1.88 -7.10
N LEU A 136 -8.45 -0.68 -6.61
CA LEU A 136 -8.58 0.58 -7.34
C LEU A 136 -7.19 1.14 -7.64
N THR A 137 -7.03 1.77 -8.79
CA THR A 137 -5.76 2.39 -9.19
C THR A 137 -5.99 3.69 -9.96
N THR A 138 -5.05 4.64 -9.79
CA THR A 138 -5.00 5.88 -10.58
C THR A 138 -4.08 5.76 -11.81
N GLN A 139 -3.67 4.56 -12.22
CA GLN A 139 -2.70 4.32 -13.30
C GLN A 139 -2.99 5.07 -14.59
N ASN A 140 -4.29 5.25 -14.93
CA ASN A 140 -4.72 5.88 -16.19
C ASN A 140 -5.11 7.36 -16.05
N SER A 141 -5.04 7.92 -14.84
CA SER A 141 -5.55 9.26 -14.53
C SER A 141 -4.53 10.15 -13.85
N PHE A 142 -3.85 9.64 -12.82
CA PHE A 142 -2.94 10.42 -12.02
C PHE A 142 -1.73 9.62 -11.54
N ALA A 143 -0.56 10.18 -11.73
CA ALA A 143 0.70 9.71 -11.15
C ALA A 143 1.56 10.92 -10.79
N PHE A 144 2.36 10.81 -9.74
CA PHE A 144 3.16 11.92 -9.24
C PHE A 144 4.60 11.48 -8.93
N HIS A 145 5.48 12.46 -8.81
CA HIS A 145 6.87 12.30 -8.40
C HIS A 145 7.18 13.35 -7.36
N PHE A 146 7.68 12.92 -6.20
CA PHE A 146 7.91 13.74 -5.01
C PHE A 146 6.65 14.40 -4.43
N GLY A 147 6.74 14.78 -3.18
CA GLY A 147 5.69 15.47 -2.45
C GLY A 147 5.26 14.75 -1.19
N ARG A 148 4.11 15.13 -0.69
CA ARG A 148 3.42 14.47 0.42
C ARG A 148 2.18 13.77 -0.10
N MET A 149 2.00 12.51 0.25
CA MET A 149 0.74 11.80 0.09
C MET A 149 0.13 11.52 1.46
N GLU A 150 -1.15 11.80 1.60
CA GLU A 150 -1.94 11.55 2.79
C GLU A 150 -3.16 10.71 2.44
N VAL A 151 -3.36 9.63 3.18
CA VAL A 151 -4.55 8.79 3.10
C VAL A 151 -5.11 8.62 4.50
N ARG A 152 -6.33 9.07 4.72
CA ARG A 152 -7.02 8.80 5.98
C ARG A 152 -7.89 7.57 5.81
N ALA A 153 -7.54 6.51 6.51
CA ALA A 153 -8.17 5.20 6.30
C ALA A 153 -8.33 4.39 7.58
N LYS A 154 -9.36 3.53 7.58
CA LYS A 154 -9.61 2.51 8.59
C LYS A 154 -9.56 1.14 7.95
N ILE A 155 -8.65 0.29 8.40
CA ILE A 155 -8.37 -1.01 7.82
C ILE A 155 -9.06 -2.15 8.57
N PRO A 156 -9.50 -3.22 7.88
CA PRO A 156 -9.90 -4.46 8.54
C PRO A 156 -8.65 -5.19 9.04
N THR A 157 -8.75 -5.77 10.25
CA THR A 157 -7.65 -6.50 10.89
C THR A 157 -8.00 -7.94 11.27
N ALA A 158 -9.12 -8.46 10.77
CA ALA A 158 -9.47 -9.87 10.93
C ALA A 158 -8.49 -10.76 10.16
N THR A 159 -8.24 -11.96 10.66
CA THR A 159 -7.38 -12.93 9.98
C THR A 159 -7.89 -13.20 8.57
N GLY A 160 -6.99 -13.20 7.61
CA GLY A 160 -7.29 -13.33 6.19
C GLY A 160 -7.41 -12.02 5.44
N SER A 161 -7.43 -10.86 6.13
CA SER A 161 -7.39 -9.56 5.46
C SER A 161 -5.94 -9.11 5.18
N TRP A 162 -5.79 -8.47 4.02
CA TRP A 162 -4.52 -7.87 3.59
C TRP A 162 -4.82 -6.55 2.85
N PRO A 163 -5.22 -5.48 3.58
CA PRO A 163 -5.39 -4.16 3.02
C PRO A 163 -4.05 -3.52 2.71
N ALA A 164 -3.99 -2.72 1.64
CA ALA A 164 -2.81 -1.98 1.24
C ALA A 164 -3.13 -0.56 0.74
N ILE A 165 -2.18 0.35 1.00
CA ILE A 165 -2.02 1.68 0.38
C ILE A 165 -0.62 1.69 -0.21
N TRP A 166 -0.51 1.68 -1.54
CA TRP A 166 0.76 1.50 -2.19
C TRP A 166 0.85 2.19 -3.55
N LEU A 167 2.04 2.26 -4.10
CA LEU A 167 2.30 2.92 -5.37
C LEU A 167 3.22 2.07 -6.24
N LEU A 168 3.04 2.19 -7.56
CA LEU A 168 3.93 1.61 -8.56
C LEU A 168 4.35 2.66 -9.58
N GLY A 169 5.57 2.56 -10.06
CA GLY A 169 6.05 3.38 -11.17
C GLY A 169 5.32 3.11 -12.47
N ASP A 170 5.09 4.17 -13.24
CA ASP A 170 4.34 4.16 -14.50
C ASP A 170 5.14 3.66 -15.71
N LYS A 171 6.43 3.44 -15.54
CA LYS A 171 7.35 2.93 -16.56
C LYS A 171 8.15 1.76 -16.01
N TRP A 172 8.71 0.98 -16.90
CA TRP A 172 9.48 -0.24 -16.63
C TRP A 172 8.63 -1.36 -16.03
N GLU A 173 9.20 -2.56 -16.07
CA GLU A 173 8.57 -3.74 -15.46
C GLU A 173 8.92 -3.82 -13.98
N TRP A 174 7.99 -4.36 -13.20
CA TRP A 174 8.25 -4.68 -11.79
C TRP A 174 9.42 -5.70 -11.68
N PRO A 175 10.34 -5.54 -10.72
CA PRO A 175 10.38 -4.51 -9.66
C PRO A 175 11.20 -3.26 -10.04
N ASN A 176 11.68 -3.13 -11.25
CA ASN A 176 12.51 -2.00 -11.71
C ASN A 176 11.73 -0.67 -11.71
N ASN A 177 10.41 -0.72 -11.82
CA ASN A 177 9.55 0.46 -11.75
C ASN A 177 9.46 1.08 -10.34
N GLY A 178 9.93 0.36 -9.32
CA GLY A 178 9.81 0.79 -7.92
C GLY A 178 8.40 0.61 -7.36
N GLU A 179 8.32 -0.02 -6.21
CA GLU A 179 7.09 -0.17 -5.43
C GLU A 179 7.28 0.54 -4.09
N ILE A 180 6.24 1.22 -3.63
CA ILE A 180 6.22 1.92 -2.34
C ILE A 180 4.97 1.48 -1.60
N ASP A 181 5.15 0.83 -0.45
CA ASP A 181 4.05 0.40 0.42
C ASP A 181 3.95 1.36 1.60
N ILE A 182 3.00 2.30 1.54
CA ILE A 182 2.74 3.22 2.65
C ILE A 182 2.09 2.45 3.81
N LEU A 183 1.27 1.47 3.47
CA LEU A 183 0.63 0.54 4.38
C LEU A 183 0.48 -0.80 3.71
N GLU A 184 0.91 -1.85 4.39
CA GLU A 184 0.36 -3.19 4.27
C GLU A 184 0.04 -3.72 5.68
N TYR A 185 -1.06 -4.44 5.83
CA TYR A 185 -1.37 -5.18 7.04
C TYR A 185 -1.53 -6.65 6.72
N TYR A 186 -0.67 -7.48 7.29
CA TYR A 186 -0.75 -8.94 7.15
C TYR A 186 0.04 -9.68 8.25
N ILE A 187 0.10 -11.01 8.18
CA ILE A 187 0.81 -11.86 9.15
C ILE A 187 2.27 -12.00 8.70
N LYS A 188 3.18 -11.27 9.33
CA LYS A 188 4.62 -11.40 9.12
C LYS A 188 5.25 -12.16 10.29
N ASN A 189 6.01 -13.23 9.98
CA ASN A 189 6.66 -14.09 10.99
C ASN A 189 5.69 -14.60 12.08
N GLY A 190 4.46 -14.98 11.66
CA GLY A 190 3.42 -15.52 12.55
C GLY A 190 2.72 -14.45 13.40
N ARG A 191 2.92 -13.14 13.14
CA ARG A 191 2.31 -12.05 13.90
C ARG A 191 1.62 -11.05 12.97
N PRO A 192 0.38 -10.62 13.29
CA PRO A 192 -0.23 -9.49 12.62
C PRO A 192 0.69 -8.28 12.72
N SER A 193 0.97 -7.63 11.61
CA SER A 193 1.93 -6.54 11.53
C SER A 193 1.49 -5.49 10.52
N ILE A 194 1.91 -4.25 10.75
CA ILE A 194 1.90 -3.17 9.76
C ILE A 194 3.28 -3.09 9.15
N LEU A 195 3.33 -3.03 7.83
CA LEU A 195 4.55 -2.92 7.07
C LEU A 195 4.54 -1.61 6.27
N ALA A 196 5.72 -1.00 6.20
CA ALA A 196 5.97 0.18 5.39
C ALA A 196 7.28 -0.06 4.63
N ASN A 197 7.19 -0.23 3.31
CA ASN A 197 8.29 -0.78 2.52
C ASN A 197 8.56 0.04 1.25
N ALA A 198 9.71 -0.21 0.64
CA ALA A 198 9.90 0.04 -0.78
C ALA A 198 10.71 -1.09 -1.40
N CYS A 199 10.48 -1.36 -2.69
CA CYS A 199 11.33 -2.27 -3.42
C CYS A 199 11.72 -1.74 -4.80
N TRP A 200 12.84 -2.25 -5.30
CA TRP A 200 13.41 -1.94 -6.61
C TRP A 200 14.14 -3.17 -7.18
N GLY A 201 14.59 -3.07 -8.41
CA GLY A 201 15.18 -4.21 -9.13
C GLY A 201 16.56 -4.62 -8.61
N ASP A 202 16.79 -5.94 -8.55
CA ASP A 202 18.12 -6.57 -8.39
C ASP A 202 18.59 -7.15 -9.74
N LYS A 203 19.64 -7.94 -9.72
CA LYS A 203 20.38 -8.42 -10.91
C LYS A 203 19.60 -9.35 -11.84
N GLY A 204 18.56 -9.97 -11.39
CA GLY A 204 17.74 -10.92 -12.17
C GLY A 204 16.36 -10.40 -12.47
N GLN A 205 15.78 -10.90 -13.57
CA GLN A 205 14.37 -10.62 -13.87
C GLN A 205 13.47 -11.03 -12.70
N TRP A 206 12.52 -10.18 -12.31
CA TRP A 206 11.61 -10.41 -11.19
C TRP A 206 12.28 -10.52 -9.81
N GLN A 207 13.56 -10.16 -9.68
CA GLN A 207 14.25 -10.12 -8.40
C GLN A 207 14.21 -8.71 -7.83
N ALA A 208 13.69 -8.61 -6.60
CA ALA A 208 13.54 -7.35 -5.88
C ALA A 208 14.52 -7.24 -4.72
N VAL A 209 15.04 -6.05 -4.51
CA VAL A 209 15.64 -5.62 -3.24
C VAL A 209 14.57 -4.89 -2.45
N TRP A 210 14.40 -5.27 -1.19
CA TRP A 210 13.42 -4.67 -0.28
C TRP A 210 14.09 -3.86 0.81
N ASN A 211 13.60 -2.66 1.05
CA ASN A 211 13.76 -1.95 2.30
C ASN A 211 12.46 -2.13 3.08
N GLU A 212 12.49 -2.97 4.09
CA GLU A 212 11.30 -3.42 4.82
C GLU A 212 11.33 -2.89 6.26
N SER A 213 10.22 -2.31 6.70
CA SER A 213 9.95 -2.00 8.10
C SER A 213 8.70 -2.73 8.57
N VAL A 214 8.82 -3.50 9.66
CA VAL A 214 7.76 -4.36 10.20
C VAL A 214 7.46 -3.94 11.63
N THR A 215 6.28 -3.37 11.86
CA THR A 215 5.79 -3.01 13.18
C THR A 215 4.70 -3.98 13.62
N PRO A 216 4.91 -4.79 14.68
CA PRO A 216 3.87 -5.67 15.19
C PRO A 216 2.59 -4.89 15.52
N PHE A 217 1.44 -5.41 15.11
CA PHE A 217 0.16 -4.72 15.34
C PHE A 217 -0.15 -4.49 16.82
N SER A 218 0.41 -5.35 17.70
CA SER A 218 0.33 -5.17 19.14
C SER A 218 0.97 -3.87 19.67
N HIS A 219 1.90 -3.26 18.92
CA HIS A 219 2.48 -1.96 19.24
C HIS A 219 1.40 -0.86 19.28
N PHE A 220 0.49 -0.87 18.32
CA PHE A 220 -0.60 0.09 18.21
C PHE A 220 -1.72 -0.22 19.20
N THR A 221 -2.11 -1.49 19.33
CA THR A 221 -3.20 -1.89 20.23
C THR A 221 -2.83 -1.83 21.71
N ALA A 222 -1.55 -1.82 22.06
CA ALA A 222 -1.07 -1.55 23.40
C ALA A 222 -1.29 -0.10 23.82
N LYS A 223 -1.22 0.85 22.87
CA LYS A 223 -1.47 2.27 23.09
C LYS A 223 -2.99 2.56 23.08
N ASP A 224 -3.72 1.90 22.20
CA ASP A 224 -5.15 2.08 22.01
C ASP A 224 -5.82 0.75 21.60
N LYS A 225 -6.59 0.15 22.51
CA LYS A 225 -7.27 -1.13 22.26
C LYS A 225 -8.30 -1.08 21.11
N ASP A 226 -8.81 0.11 20.81
CA ASP A 226 -9.79 0.35 19.76
C ASP A 226 -9.14 0.92 18.49
N TRP A 227 -7.83 0.84 18.35
CA TRP A 227 -7.08 1.37 17.24
C TRP A 227 -7.67 0.95 15.88
N SER A 228 -7.92 -0.34 15.65
CA SER A 228 -8.49 -0.85 14.40
C SER A 228 -9.92 -0.38 14.10
N LYS A 229 -10.61 0.20 15.08
CA LYS A 229 -11.97 0.76 14.90
C LYS A 229 -11.97 2.22 14.45
N LYS A 230 -10.79 2.86 14.39
CA LYS A 230 -10.60 4.28 14.12
C LYS A 230 -9.98 4.50 12.74
N PHE A 231 -10.17 5.67 12.18
CA PHE A 231 -9.41 6.13 11.03
C PHE A 231 -8.05 6.64 11.50
N HIS A 232 -7.03 6.32 10.71
CA HIS A 232 -5.65 6.73 10.93
C HIS A 232 -5.12 7.47 9.69
N LEU A 233 -4.18 8.38 9.90
CA LEU A 233 -3.52 9.10 8.82
C LEU A 233 -2.27 8.33 8.39
N TRP A 234 -2.31 7.77 7.20
CA TRP A 234 -1.18 7.16 6.52
C TRP A 234 -0.53 8.22 5.65
N ARG A 235 0.75 8.50 5.89
CA ARG A 235 1.44 9.58 5.20
C ARG A 235 2.78 9.13 4.66
N MET A 236 3.13 9.63 3.48
CA MET A 236 4.45 9.55 2.90
C MET A 236 4.94 10.97 2.60
N ASP A 237 6.13 11.31 3.08
CA ASP A 237 6.90 12.48 2.66
C ASP A 237 8.05 11.99 1.79
N TRP A 238 8.12 12.48 0.54
CA TRP A 238 9.05 12.00 -0.46
C TRP A 238 9.71 13.16 -1.18
N ASP A 239 11.04 13.25 -1.09
CA ASP A 239 11.89 14.19 -1.79
C ASP A 239 13.04 13.48 -2.53
N GLU A 240 13.98 14.24 -3.07
CA GLU A 240 15.13 13.71 -3.80
C GLU A 240 16.13 12.91 -2.96
N ASN A 241 16.05 12.99 -1.63
CA ASN A 241 16.98 12.33 -0.71
C ASN A 241 16.35 11.18 0.06
N TYR A 242 15.13 11.39 0.54
CA TYR A 242 14.47 10.47 1.46
C TYR A 242 13.00 10.25 1.10
N MET A 243 12.55 9.05 1.44
CA MET A 243 11.14 8.69 1.53
C MET A 243 10.86 8.31 2.98
N SER A 244 9.95 9.04 3.63
CA SER A 244 9.58 8.82 5.03
C SER A 244 8.11 8.46 5.11
N ILE A 245 7.80 7.33 5.75
CA ILE A 245 6.45 6.76 5.82
C ILE A 245 5.99 6.77 7.28
N TYR A 246 4.76 7.22 7.51
CA TYR A 246 4.22 7.46 8.85
C TYR A 246 2.80 6.92 9.00
N VAL A 247 2.42 6.62 10.24
CA VAL A 247 1.03 6.52 10.68
C VAL A 247 0.80 7.43 11.88
N ASP A 248 -0.18 8.34 11.81
CA ASP A 248 -0.52 9.30 12.89
C ASP A 248 0.72 10.06 13.44
N ASP A 249 1.60 10.50 12.53
CA ASP A 249 2.89 11.13 12.81
C ASP A 249 3.98 10.24 13.44
N GLU A 250 3.69 8.96 13.70
CA GLU A 250 4.71 7.99 14.08
C GLU A 250 5.46 7.51 12.84
N LEU A 251 6.78 7.70 12.82
CA LEU A 251 7.66 7.26 11.73
C LEU A 251 7.72 5.73 11.71
N LEU A 252 7.30 5.12 10.60
CA LEU A 252 7.40 3.67 10.37
C LEU A 252 8.68 3.29 9.62
N ASN A 253 9.03 4.06 8.58
CA ASN A 253 10.22 3.81 7.78
C ASN A 253 10.78 5.11 7.22
N LYS A 254 12.11 5.24 7.17
CA LYS A 254 12.83 6.31 6.46
C LYS A 254 13.87 5.68 5.53
N ILE A 255 13.68 5.84 4.25
CA ILE A 255 14.46 5.19 3.19
C ILE A 255 15.39 6.21 2.56
N ASP A 256 16.70 5.96 2.59
CA ASP A 256 17.69 6.77 1.87
C ASP A 256 17.67 6.39 0.38
N LEU A 257 17.20 7.30 -0.45
CA LEU A 257 17.03 7.07 -1.88
C LEU A 257 18.34 6.99 -2.66
N LYS A 258 19.47 7.36 -2.06
CA LYS A 258 20.79 7.13 -2.64
C LYS A 258 21.17 5.66 -2.70
N THR A 259 20.44 4.79 -2.00
CA THR A 259 20.69 3.35 -1.94
C THR A 259 19.76 2.51 -2.82
N THR A 260 18.78 3.12 -3.50
CA THR A 260 17.67 2.43 -4.16
C THR A 260 17.84 2.29 -5.68
N TYR A 261 19.06 2.16 -6.16
CA TYR A 261 19.36 1.95 -7.59
C TYR A 261 19.02 0.53 -8.04
N ASN A 262 18.30 0.43 -9.14
CA ASN A 262 18.12 -0.81 -9.86
C ASN A 262 19.49 -1.38 -10.27
N LYS A 263 19.65 -2.69 -10.10
CA LYS A 263 20.85 -3.40 -10.55
C LYS A 263 20.61 -4.21 -11.83
N GLY A 264 19.46 -4.05 -12.46
CA GLY A 264 18.92 -4.71 -13.61
C GLY A 264 19.79 -5.74 -14.34
N TYR A 265 19.17 -6.76 -14.87
CA TYR A 265 19.89 -7.79 -15.65
C TYR A 265 20.35 -7.28 -17.01
N ASP A 266 19.88 -6.14 -17.46
CA ASP A 266 20.22 -5.43 -18.70
C ASP A 266 21.12 -4.20 -18.49
N ASN A 267 21.76 -4.08 -17.31
CA ASN A 267 22.56 -2.93 -16.85
C ASN A 267 21.76 -1.62 -16.69
N ASN A 268 20.46 -1.67 -16.50
CA ASN A 268 19.67 -0.51 -16.12
C ASN A 268 19.87 -0.21 -14.63
N TYR A 269 20.72 0.77 -14.33
CA TYR A 269 21.06 1.20 -12.97
C TYR A 269 20.28 2.44 -12.53
N GLU A 270 19.20 2.78 -13.20
CA GLU A 270 18.40 3.93 -12.80
C GLU A 270 17.68 3.70 -11.48
N ASN A 271 17.49 4.79 -10.75
CA ASN A 271 16.76 4.79 -9.50
C ASN A 271 15.29 5.13 -9.76
N PRO A 272 14.36 4.22 -9.50
CA PRO A 272 12.95 4.46 -9.82
C PRO A 272 12.31 5.56 -8.99
N PHE A 273 12.90 5.91 -7.83
CA PHE A 273 12.31 6.87 -6.92
C PHE A 273 12.84 8.31 -7.08
N ILE A 274 13.92 8.51 -7.85
CA ILE A 274 14.49 9.84 -8.10
C ILE A 274 14.62 10.18 -9.59
N SER A 275 14.32 9.24 -10.48
CA SER A 275 14.32 9.49 -11.92
C SER A 275 13.22 10.47 -12.29
N ASN A 276 13.58 11.56 -12.97
CA ASN A 276 12.61 12.55 -13.46
C ASN A 276 11.63 12.00 -14.51
N GLU A 277 11.93 10.83 -15.06
CA GLU A 277 11.07 10.18 -16.06
C GLU A 277 10.02 9.28 -15.42
N MET A 278 10.17 8.93 -14.14
CA MET A 278 9.29 8.03 -13.41
C MET A 278 8.28 8.81 -12.57
N LYS A 279 7.01 8.44 -12.69
CA LYS A 279 5.96 8.84 -11.78
C LYS A 279 5.32 7.61 -11.17
N HIS A 280 4.76 7.73 -9.99
CA HIS A 280 4.11 6.63 -9.31
C HIS A 280 2.62 6.87 -9.21
N TYR A 281 1.83 5.89 -9.61
CA TYR A 281 0.39 5.88 -9.47
C TYR A 281 -0.04 5.15 -8.19
N ILE A 282 -1.23 5.46 -7.71
CA ILE A 282 -1.76 5.01 -6.43
C ILE A 282 -2.57 3.74 -6.62
N LEU A 283 -2.44 2.80 -5.67
CA LEU A 283 -3.29 1.62 -5.56
C LEU A 283 -3.88 1.52 -4.15
N LEU A 284 -5.15 1.20 -4.08
CA LEU A 284 -5.89 0.89 -2.85
C LEU A 284 -6.58 -0.44 -3.02
N ASN A 285 -6.22 -1.45 -2.25
CA ASN A 285 -6.86 -2.75 -2.37
C ASN A 285 -7.04 -3.46 -1.03
N LEU A 286 -7.96 -4.40 -1.01
CA LEU A 286 -8.13 -5.37 0.05
C LEU A 286 -7.92 -6.77 -0.51
N ALA A 287 -6.71 -7.31 -0.38
CA ALA A 287 -6.45 -8.70 -0.70
C ALA A 287 -6.95 -9.63 0.42
N LEU A 288 -7.21 -10.89 0.09
CA LEU A 288 -7.72 -11.90 1.00
C LEU A 288 -6.90 -13.18 0.89
N GLY A 289 -6.54 -13.73 2.03
CA GLY A 289 -5.67 -14.91 2.08
C GLY A 289 -4.20 -14.57 1.87
N GLY A 290 -3.42 -15.50 1.35
CA GLY A 290 -1.98 -15.30 1.17
C GLY A 290 -1.30 -14.88 2.47
N ASN A 291 -0.59 -13.76 2.43
CA ASN A 291 0.06 -13.18 3.62
C ASN A 291 -0.93 -12.79 4.73
N GLY A 292 -2.19 -12.50 4.40
CA GLY A 292 -3.25 -12.24 5.38
C GLY A 292 -3.63 -13.45 6.22
N GLY A 293 -3.22 -14.66 5.80
CA GLY A 293 -3.56 -15.92 6.44
C GLY A 293 -4.89 -16.50 5.96
N THR A 294 -5.37 -17.56 6.62
CA THR A 294 -6.66 -18.17 6.29
C THR A 294 -7.80 -17.27 6.74
N PRO A 295 -8.72 -16.86 5.83
CA PRO A 295 -9.80 -15.97 6.19
C PRO A 295 -10.73 -16.52 7.27
N ASP A 296 -10.97 -15.72 8.31
CA ASP A 296 -12.03 -15.96 9.28
C ASP A 296 -13.38 -15.62 8.65
N VAL A 297 -14.11 -16.64 8.22
CA VAL A 297 -15.39 -16.46 7.53
C VAL A 297 -16.46 -15.78 8.39
N SER A 298 -16.34 -15.81 9.71
CA SER A 298 -17.28 -15.15 10.62
C SER A 298 -17.14 -13.63 10.64
N ALA A 299 -15.99 -13.11 10.18
CA ALA A 299 -15.70 -11.68 10.15
C ALA A 299 -16.25 -10.98 8.89
N PHE A 300 -16.72 -11.72 7.89
CA PHE A 300 -17.21 -11.12 6.63
C PHE A 300 -18.60 -10.49 6.76
N PRO A 301 -18.89 -9.41 6.01
CA PRO A 301 -17.99 -8.75 5.07
C PRO A 301 -16.92 -7.91 5.79
N LEU A 302 -15.70 -7.99 5.27
CA LEU A 302 -14.59 -7.13 5.71
C LEU A 302 -14.71 -5.76 5.05
N LYS A 303 -14.50 -4.67 5.80
CA LYS A 303 -14.60 -3.32 5.26
C LYS A 303 -13.28 -2.56 5.44
N TYR A 304 -12.71 -2.16 4.32
CA TYR A 304 -11.62 -1.20 4.25
C TYR A 304 -12.23 0.14 3.83
N GLN A 305 -12.11 1.16 4.70
CA GLN A 305 -12.74 2.47 4.50
C GLN A 305 -11.65 3.53 4.32
N VAL A 306 -11.77 4.33 3.27
CA VAL A 306 -10.87 5.47 2.98
C VAL A 306 -11.69 6.74 2.96
N ASP A 307 -11.37 7.67 3.86
CA ASP A 307 -12.05 8.96 4.01
C ASP A 307 -11.58 9.96 2.95
N TYR A 308 -10.26 9.98 2.70
CA TYR A 308 -9.69 10.78 1.62
C TYR A 308 -8.31 10.25 1.18
N VAL A 309 -7.94 10.67 -0.02
CA VAL A 309 -6.57 10.61 -0.55
C VAL A 309 -6.16 11.99 -1.03
N ARG A 310 -5.00 12.49 -0.61
CA ARG A 310 -4.50 13.82 -0.96
C ARG A 310 -3.03 13.75 -1.34
N VAL A 311 -2.65 14.43 -2.41
CA VAL A 311 -1.26 14.54 -2.85
C VAL A 311 -0.90 16.02 -2.95
N TYR A 312 0.15 16.42 -2.26
CA TYR A 312 0.71 17.75 -2.24
C TYR A 312 2.09 17.73 -2.91
N GLN A 313 2.35 18.70 -3.79
CA GLN A 313 3.64 18.85 -4.46
C GLN A 313 4.21 20.25 -4.22
N LYS A 314 5.53 20.39 -4.29
CA LYS A 314 6.21 21.70 -4.21
C LYS A 314 5.72 22.61 -5.33
N LYS A 315 5.60 23.93 -5.00
CA LYS A 315 5.27 24.99 -5.96
C LYS A 315 6.38 25.18 -6.98
#